data_9d025b4868f3729e0f52b2720fe1ddaa
#
_entry.id   9d025b4868f3729e0f52b2720fe1ddaa
#
_cell.length_a   1.000
_cell.length_b   1.000
_cell.length_c   1.000
_cell.angle_alpha   90.00
_cell.angle_beta   90.00
_cell.angle_gamma   90.00
#
_symmetry.space_group_name_H-M   'P 1'
#
loop_
_entity.id
_entity.type
_entity.pdbx_description
1 polymer ?
#
loop_
_entity_poly.entity_id
_entity_poly.type
_entity_poly.pdbx_seq_one_letter_code
_entity_poly.pdbx_strand_id
1 'polypeptide(L)'
;AAAPLLCAGITPYSPLRHWHAGPGKKVGIVGIGGLGHMGIKLAHAMGAHVVAFTTSESKRDAARALGADEVVVSRNEDEMAAHVKSFDFILNTVAAPHNLDAFTTLLKRDGTMTLVGAPATPHPSPEVFNLIFRRRSIAGSMIGGIPETQEMLDFCAEHGIVADIELIRADQINEAWERMVKGDVKYRFVIDSSTLAG
;
A
#
# COMPACT_ATOMS: atom_id res chain seq x y z
N ALA A 1 -14.41 -12.00 0.79
CA ALA A 1 -13.64 -10.76 0.48
C ALA A 1 -13.33 -9.93 1.74
N ALA A 2 -14.09 -10.09 2.84
CA ALA A 2 -13.84 -9.34 4.09
C ALA A 2 -12.68 -9.91 4.94
N ALA A 3 -12.44 -11.21 4.93
CA ALA A 3 -11.40 -11.85 5.76
C ALA A 3 -10.00 -11.20 5.61
N PRO A 4 -9.51 -10.83 4.40
CA PRO A 4 -8.24 -10.17 4.26
C PRO A 4 -8.15 -8.77 4.90
N LEU A 5 -9.27 -8.12 5.22
CA LEU A 5 -9.29 -6.80 5.86
C LEU A 5 -8.60 -6.81 7.24
N LEU A 6 -8.66 -7.95 7.95
CA LEU A 6 -8.01 -8.11 9.27
C LEU A 6 -6.47 -8.08 9.22
N CYS A 7 -5.89 -8.03 8.04
CA CYS A 7 -4.46 -7.80 7.82
C CYS A 7 -4.26 -6.70 6.76
N ALA A 8 -4.70 -6.97 5.51
CA ALA A 8 -4.49 -6.05 4.39
C ALA A 8 -5.34 -4.77 4.46
N GLY A 9 -6.39 -4.74 5.26
CA GLY A 9 -7.18 -3.55 5.54
C GLY A 9 -6.55 -2.70 6.64
N ILE A 10 -6.39 -3.26 7.84
CA ILE A 10 -5.90 -2.52 9.01
C ILE A 10 -4.47 -2.01 8.85
N THR A 11 -3.57 -2.77 8.22
CA THR A 11 -2.17 -2.37 8.04
C THR A 11 -2.00 -1.06 7.26
N PRO A 12 -2.67 -0.81 6.13
CA PRO A 12 -2.66 0.51 5.48
C PRO A 12 -3.61 1.52 6.15
N TYR A 13 -4.73 1.10 6.73
CA TYR A 13 -5.72 2.00 7.36
C TYR A 13 -5.10 2.79 8.51
N SER A 14 -4.45 2.10 9.45
CA SER A 14 -3.85 2.71 10.63
C SER A 14 -2.92 3.89 10.30
N PRO A 15 -1.87 3.75 9.46
CA PRO A 15 -1.01 4.88 9.12
C PRO A 15 -1.74 5.94 8.28
N LEU A 16 -2.66 5.60 7.38
CA LEU A 16 -3.45 6.59 6.65
C LEU A 16 -4.25 7.49 7.59
N ARG A 17 -4.87 6.93 8.62
CA ARG A 17 -5.60 7.68 9.66
C ARG A 17 -4.65 8.49 10.53
N HIS A 18 -3.56 7.87 11.01
CA HIS A 18 -2.59 8.52 11.90
C HIS A 18 -1.95 9.78 11.27
N TRP A 19 -1.59 9.72 9.99
CA TRP A 19 -1.00 10.85 9.26
C TRP A 19 -2.02 11.67 8.48
N HIS A 20 -3.32 11.54 8.82
CA HIS A 20 -4.41 12.37 8.33
C HIS A 20 -4.53 12.40 6.80
N ALA A 21 -4.42 11.24 6.15
CA ALA A 21 -4.78 11.11 4.75
C ALA A 21 -6.25 11.52 4.54
N GLY A 22 -6.51 12.37 3.53
CA GLY A 22 -7.86 12.90 3.33
C GLY A 22 -7.89 14.04 2.32
N PRO A 23 -8.99 14.82 2.27
CA PRO A 23 -9.15 15.91 1.33
C PRO A 23 -8.01 16.93 1.39
N GLY A 24 -7.52 17.32 0.21
CA GLY A 24 -6.40 18.27 0.08
C GLY A 24 -5.01 17.68 0.34
N LYS A 25 -4.91 16.39 0.65
CA LYS A 25 -3.63 15.69 0.82
C LYS A 25 -3.27 14.89 -0.42
N LYS A 26 -2.01 14.96 -0.85
CA LYS A 26 -1.45 14.08 -1.88
C LYS A 26 -0.76 12.91 -1.21
N VAL A 27 -1.26 11.71 -1.46
CA VAL A 27 -0.83 10.45 -0.83
C VAL A 27 -0.21 9.54 -1.87
N GLY A 28 1.01 9.07 -1.61
CA GLY A 28 1.69 8.07 -2.43
C GLY A 28 1.51 6.67 -1.86
N ILE A 29 1.17 5.71 -2.70
CA ILE A 29 1.15 4.28 -2.34
C ILE A 29 2.22 3.56 -3.13
N VAL A 30 3.26 3.07 -2.46
CA VAL A 30 4.38 2.38 -3.11
C VAL A 30 4.17 0.88 -3.05
N GLY A 31 4.07 0.28 -4.26
CA GLY A 31 3.77 -1.13 -4.45
C GLY A 31 2.27 -1.41 -4.61
N ILE A 32 1.93 -2.21 -5.61
CA ILE A 32 0.55 -2.62 -5.90
C ILE A 32 0.46 -4.14 -5.73
N GLY A 33 0.36 -4.56 -4.50
CA GLY A 33 0.21 -5.94 -4.06
C GLY A 33 -0.90 -6.06 -3.01
N GLY A 34 -0.83 -7.10 -2.18
CA GLY A 34 -1.85 -7.38 -1.19
C GLY A 34 -2.13 -6.28 -0.16
N LEU A 35 -1.13 -5.45 0.21
CA LEU A 35 -1.33 -4.26 1.06
C LEU A 35 -1.63 -3.03 0.21
N GLY A 36 -0.87 -2.83 -0.87
CA GLY A 36 -0.97 -1.60 -1.67
C GLY A 36 -2.32 -1.42 -2.36
N HIS A 37 -2.98 -2.50 -2.84
CA HIS A 37 -4.32 -2.37 -3.43
C HIS A 37 -5.34 -1.85 -2.41
N MET A 38 -5.26 -2.32 -1.15
CA MET A 38 -6.10 -1.79 -0.08
C MET A 38 -5.71 -0.36 0.31
N GLY A 39 -4.40 -0.05 0.33
CA GLY A 39 -3.92 1.32 0.56
C GLY A 39 -4.49 2.32 -0.44
N ILE A 40 -4.56 1.96 -1.73
CA ILE A 40 -5.18 2.78 -2.78
C ILE A 40 -6.66 2.98 -2.49
N LYS A 41 -7.44 1.90 -2.29
CA LYS A 41 -8.89 1.96 -2.03
C LYS A 41 -9.20 2.81 -0.80
N LEU A 42 -8.48 2.60 0.29
CA LEU A 42 -8.70 3.32 1.55
C LEU A 42 -8.34 4.80 1.42
N ALA A 43 -7.18 5.14 0.87
CA ALA A 43 -6.77 6.53 0.69
C ALA A 43 -7.72 7.29 -0.23
N HIS A 44 -8.21 6.65 -1.31
CA HIS A 44 -9.23 7.21 -2.21
C HIS A 44 -10.55 7.47 -1.47
N ALA A 45 -11.05 6.49 -0.72
CA ALA A 45 -12.27 6.64 0.06
C ALA A 45 -12.17 7.70 1.17
N MET A 46 -10.97 7.91 1.72
CA MET A 46 -10.68 9.02 2.64
C MET A 46 -10.66 10.39 1.94
N GLY A 47 -10.76 10.46 0.61
CA GLY A 47 -10.79 11.70 -0.17
C GLY A 47 -9.41 12.29 -0.47
N ALA A 48 -8.33 11.55 -0.33
CA ALA A 48 -7.00 11.98 -0.72
C ALA A 48 -6.80 11.94 -2.24
N HIS A 49 -5.88 12.76 -2.76
CA HIS A 49 -5.36 12.60 -4.12
C HIS A 49 -4.31 11.48 -4.11
N VAL A 50 -4.63 10.34 -4.72
CA VAL A 50 -3.86 9.10 -4.62
C VAL A 50 -2.97 8.89 -5.83
N VAL A 51 -1.67 8.74 -5.60
CA VAL A 51 -0.69 8.37 -6.62
C VAL A 51 -0.12 6.98 -6.30
N ALA A 52 -0.35 6.03 -7.19
CA ALA A 52 0.19 4.68 -7.04
C ALA A 52 1.53 4.54 -7.75
N PHE A 53 2.53 3.99 -7.07
CA PHE A 53 3.84 3.69 -7.63
C PHE A 53 3.98 2.21 -7.94
N THR A 54 4.39 1.90 -9.16
CA THR A 54 4.64 0.54 -9.64
C THR A 54 5.96 0.46 -10.42
N THR A 55 6.51 -0.71 -10.55
CA THR A 55 7.67 -0.97 -11.43
C THR A 55 7.27 -1.43 -12.83
N SER A 56 5.95 -1.63 -13.09
CA SER A 56 5.42 -2.23 -14.30
C SER A 56 4.32 -1.38 -14.93
N GLU A 57 4.47 -1.07 -16.22
CA GLU A 57 3.46 -0.41 -17.04
C GLU A 57 2.11 -1.16 -17.04
N SER A 58 2.16 -2.49 -17.08
CA SER A 58 0.96 -3.34 -17.15
C SER A 58 0.03 -3.22 -15.94
N LYS A 59 0.48 -2.58 -14.84
CA LYS A 59 -0.32 -2.37 -13.64
C LYS A 59 -1.07 -1.03 -13.61
N ARG A 60 -0.89 -0.14 -14.60
CA ARG A 60 -1.50 1.19 -14.58
C ARG A 60 -3.02 1.15 -14.53
N ASP A 61 -3.64 0.40 -15.43
CA ASP A 61 -5.10 0.34 -15.51
C ASP A 61 -5.71 -0.30 -14.26
N ALA A 62 -5.07 -1.35 -13.76
CA ALA A 62 -5.47 -1.98 -12.50
C ALA A 62 -5.38 -1.01 -11.32
N ALA A 63 -4.33 -0.19 -11.23
CA ALA A 63 -4.19 0.80 -10.16
C ALA A 63 -5.27 1.89 -10.25
N ARG A 64 -5.59 2.37 -11.46
CA ARG A 64 -6.69 3.33 -11.66
C ARG A 64 -8.05 2.74 -11.28
N ALA A 65 -8.30 1.49 -11.64
CA ALA A 65 -9.53 0.78 -11.27
C ALA A 65 -9.69 0.62 -9.75
N LEU A 66 -8.58 0.60 -8.99
CA LEU A 66 -8.57 0.59 -7.53
C LEU A 66 -8.87 1.96 -6.90
N GLY A 67 -8.85 3.05 -7.69
CA GLY A 67 -9.09 4.42 -7.24
C GLY A 67 -7.85 5.32 -7.21
N ALA A 68 -6.74 4.94 -7.86
CA ALA A 68 -5.61 5.84 -8.01
C ALA A 68 -5.91 6.95 -9.04
N ASP A 69 -5.71 8.21 -8.66
CA ASP A 69 -5.85 9.36 -9.56
C ASP A 69 -4.70 9.42 -10.56
N GLU A 70 -3.50 9.09 -10.11
CA GLU A 70 -2.29 9.03 -10.93
C GLU A 70 -1.53 7.71 -10.69
N VAL A 71 -0.80 7.25 -11.71
CA VAL A 71 0.07 6.08 -11.60
C VAL A 71 1.44 6.41 -12.18
N VAL A 72 2.46 6.18 -11.38
CA VAL A 72 3.87 6.46 -11.70
C VAL A 72 4.64 5.16 -11.81
N VAL A 73 5.35 4.98 -12.91
CA VAL A 73 6.31 3.88 -13.03
C VAL A 73 7.63 4.31 -12.43
N SER A 74 7.96 3.75 -11.28
CA SER A 74 9.10 4.18 -10.47
C SER A 74 10.49 3.94 -11.11
N ARG A 75 10.53 3.21 -12.22
CA ARG A 75 11.74 3.06 -13.07
C ARG A 75 11.89 4.16 -14.10
N ASN A 76 10.86 4.96 -14.31
CA ASN A 76 10.89 6.11 -15.21
C ASN A 76 11.28 7.36 -14.41
N GLU A 77 12.50 7.85 -14.66
CA GLU A 77 13.07 8.99 -13.93
C GLU A 77 12.30 10.28 -14.17
N ASP A 78 11.79 10.50 -15.38
CA ASP A 78 11.00 11.71 -15.71
C ASP A 78 9.67 11.71 -14.95
N GLU A 79 8.99 10.57 -14.86
CA GLU A 79 7.77 10.45 -14.07
C GLU A 79 8.04 10.70 -12.59
N MET A 80 9.09 10.13 -12.04
CA MET A 80 9.49 10.37 -10.64
C MET A 80 9.85 11.83 -10.41
N ALA A 81 10.60 12.45 -11.32
CA ALA A 81 11.03 13.84 -11.21
C ALA A 81 9.85 14.82 -11.19
N ALA A 82 8.79 14.55 -11.96
CA ALA A 82 7.57 15.35 -11.98
C ALA A 82 6.87 15.44 -10.60
N HIS A 83 7.15 14.52 -9.71
CA HIS A 83 6.54 14.45 -8.38
C HIS A 83 7.43 14.90 -7.22
N VAL A 84 8.63 15.39 -7.48
CA VAL A 84 9.55 15.83 -6.43
C VAL A 84 8.90 16.92 -5.56
N LYS A 85 8.97 16.73 -4.23
CA LYS A 85 8.45 17.66 -3.21
C LYS A 85 6.93 17.91 -3.27
N SER A 86 6.15 16.91 -3.67
CA SER A 86 4.71 17.07 -3.88
C SER A 86 3.82 16.28 -2.92
N PHE A 87 4.35 15.27 -2.21
CA PHE A 87 3.55 14.41 -1.34
C PHE A 87 3.52 14.89 0.12
N ASP A 88 2.33 14.82 0.71
CA ASP A 88 2.14 15.01 2.15
C ASP A 88 2.49 13.73 2.92
N PHE A 89 2.10 12.59 2.36
CA PHE A 89 2.31 11.28 2.96
C PHE A 89 2.63 10.23 1.89
N ILE A 90 3.49 9.28 2.20
CA ILE A 90 3.77 8.11 1.36
C ILE A 90 3.68 6.85 2.22
N LEU A 91 2.83 5.91 1.79
CA LEU A 91 2.73 4.58 2.36
C LEU A 91 3.57 3.60 1.53
N ASN A 92 4.62 3.06 2.11
CA ASN A 92 5.50 2.10 1.44
C ASN A 92 5.17 0.67 1.87
N THR A 93 4.61 -0.11 0.94
CA THR A 93 4.13 -1.48 1.19
C THR A 93 5.08 -2.55 0.63
N VAL A 94 6.23 -2.15 0.10
CA VAL A 94 7.17 -3.06 -0.56
C VAL A 94 7.99 -3.83 0.47
N ALA A 95 7.91 -5.16 0.42
CA ALA A 95 8.63 -6.09 1.30
C ALA A 95 9.98 -6.56 0.72
N ALA A 96 10.60 -5.78 -0.15
CA ALA A 96 11.93 -6.03 -0.70
C ALA A 96 12.85 -4.82 -0.44
N PRO A 97 14.14 -5.03 -0.22
CA PRO A 97 15.09 -3.92 -0.09
C PRO A 97 15.09 -3.04 -1.34
N HIS A 98 15.00 -1.73 -1.16
CA HIS A 98 15.06 -0.75 -2.24
C HIS A 98 15.54 0.60 -1.71
N ASN A 99 15.91 1.50 -2.61
CA ASN A 99 16.34 2.85 -2.26
C ASN A 99 15.15 3.68 -1.75
N LEU A 100 15.16 4.01 -0.45
CA LEU A 100 14.13 4.83 0.18
C LEU A 100 14.22 6.30 -0.24
N ASP A 101 15.39 6.79 -0.63
CA ASP A 101 15.58 8.18 -1.05
C ASP A 101 14.83 8.50 -2.34
N ALA A 102 14.63 7.53 -3.22
CA ALA A 102 13.80 7.70 -4.40
C ALA A 102 12.38 8.19 -4.07
N PHE A 103 11.86 7.83 -2.89
CA PHE A 103 10.52 8.21 -2.44
C PHE A 103 10.54 9.36 -1.43
N THR A 104 11.54 9.43 -0.53
CA THR A 104 11.62 10.53 0.44
C THR A 104 11.86 11.87 -0.23
N THR A 105 12.56 11.92 -1.39
CA THR A 105 12.72 13.14 -2.20
C THR A 105 11.40 13.70 -2.72
N LEU A 106 10.39 12.85 -2.88
CA LEU A 106 9.06 13.24 -3.34
C LEU A 106 8.24 13.93 -2.25
N LEU A 107 8.60 13.75 -0.98
CA LEU A 107 7.90 14.37 0.14
C LEU A 107 8.07 15.89 0.17
N LYS A 108 7.00 16.58 0.51
CA LYS A 108 7.01 18.00 0.89
C LYS A 108 7.88 18.23 2.15
N ARG A 109 7.95 19.49 2.61
CA ARG A 109 8.37 19.80 3.97
C ARG A 109 7.38 19.18 4.95
N ASP A 110 7.89 18.61 6.05
CA ASP A 110 7.12 17.93 7.09
C ASP A 110 6.40 16.67 6.62
N GLY A 111 6.61 16.23 5.36
CA GLY A 111 6.03 15.01 4.84
C GLY A 111 6.63 13.77 5.49
N THR A 112 5.82 12.71 5.58
CA THR A 112 6.22 11.44 6.20
C THR A 112 6.09 10.29 5.21
N MET A 113 7.07 9.40 5.17
CA MET A 113 6.97 8.10 4.55
C MET A 113 6.87 7.02 5.63
N THR A 114 5.82 6.22 5.59
CA THR A 114 5.63 5.12 6.54
C THR A 114 5.88 3.78 5.86
N LEU A 115 6.70 2.95 6.50
CA LEU A 115 7.04 1.60 6.06
C LEU A 115 6.10 0.61 6.75
N VAL A 116 5.42 -0.22 5.95
CA VAL A 116 4.58 -1.34 6.41
C VAL A 116 4.99 -2.66 5.76
N GLY A 117 5.86 -2.63 4.75
CA GLY A 117 6.49 -3.80 4.17
C GLY A 117 7.72 -4.21 4.99
N ALA A 118 7.87 -5.50 5.30
CA ALA A 118 8.99 -6.04 6.06
C ALA A 118 9.93 -6.83 5.13
N PRO A 119 11.03 -6.23 4.65
CA PRO A 119 11.99 -6.94 3.81
C PRO A 119 12.82 -7.93 4.64
N ALA A 120 13.25 -9.03 4.03
CA ALA A 120 14.08 -10.05 4.67
C ALA A 120 15.49 -9.56 5.03
N THR A 121 15.98 -8.54 4.32
CA THR A 121 17.27 -7.88 4.59
C THR A 121 17.05 -6.37 4.68
N PRO A 122 17.91 -5.63 5.42
CA PRO A 122 17.76 -4.19 5.59
C PRO A 122 17.72 -3.41 4.27
N HIS A 123 16.98 -2.30 4.26
CA HIS A 123 17.09 -1.30 3.20
C HIS A 123 18.49 -0.67 3.19
N PRO A 124 18.97 -0.14 2.05
CA PRO A 124 20.10 0.78 2.04
C PRO A 124 19.85 1.94 3.00
N SER A 125 20.92 2.45 3.61
CA SER A 125 20.83 3.59 4.52
C SER A 125 20.31 4.82 3.76
N PRO A 126 19.30 5.55 4.28
CA PRO A 126 18.82 6.77 3.65
C PRO A 126 19.85 7.90 3.81
N GLU A 127 19.86 8.82 2.84
CA GLU A 127 20.67 10.03 2.86
C GLU A 127 20.11 11.01 3.91
N VAL A 128 20.91 11.28 4.94
CA VAL A 128 20.46 12.07 6.11
C VAL A 128 20.06 13.50 5.71
N PHE A 129 20.81 14.15 4.80
CA PHE A 129 20.49 15.52 4.37
C PHE A 129 19.15 15.59 3.62
N ASN A 130 18.73 14.53 2.96
CA ASN A 130 17.41 14.45 2.34
C ASN A 130 16.28 14.60 3.37
N LEU A 131 16.48 14.14 4.59
CA LEU A 131 15.55 14.32 5.71
C LEU A 131 15.69 15.71 6.35
N ILE A 132 16.92 16.11 6.72
CA ILE A 132 17.21 17.33 7.46
C ILE A 132 16.71 18.58 6.74
N PHE A 133 17.02 18.76 5.45
CA PHE A 133 16.71 19.99 4.72
C PHE A 133 15.23 20.33 4.63
N ARG A 134 14.34 19.35 4.84
CA ARG A 134 12.90 19.55 4.73
C ARG A 134 12.11 19.02 5.92
N ARG A 135 12.77 18.67 7.01
CA ARG A 135 12.13 18.09 8.19
C ARG A 135 11.21 16.92 7.82
N ARG A 136 11.70 16.04 6.94
CA ARG A 136 10.99 14.84 6.52
C ARG A 136 11.16 13.72 7.52
N SER A 137 10.21 12.82 7.57
CA SER A 137 10.22 11.68 8.48
C SER A 137 10.13 10.36 7.71
N ILE A 138 10.84 9.35 8.21
CA ILE A 138 10.61 7.94 7.88
C ILE A 138 10.09 7.31 9.16
N ALA A 139 8.94 6.65 9.07
CA ALA A 139 8.25 6.04 10.20
C ALA A 139 7.91 4.59 9.89
N GLY A 140 7.58 3.82 10.90
CA GLY A 140 7.02 2.46 10.79
C GLY A 140 5.61 2.41 11.34
N SER A 141 4.79 1.49 10.83
CA SER A 141 3.48 1.17 11.39
C SER A 141 3.25 -0.33 11.27
N MET A 142 2.71 -0.93 12.31
CA MET A 142 2.48 -2.36 12.37
C MET A 142 1.02 -2.65 12.73
N ILE A 143 0.24 -3.10 11.74
CA ILE A 143 -1.19 -3.40 11.88
C ILE A 143 -1.93 -2.29 12.67
N GLY A 144 -2.85 -2.64 13.58
CA GLY A 144 -3.56 -1.73 14.48
C GLY A 144 -4.16 -2.50 15.64
N GLY A 145 -4.60 -1.80 16.67
CA GLY A 145 -5.30 -2.36 17.81
C GLY A 145 -6.73 -2.83 17.46
N ILE A 146 -7.38 -3.55 18.38
CA ILE A 146 -8.75 -4.06 18.16
C ILE A 146 -9.75 -2.92 17.91
N PRO A 147 -9.74 -1.81 18.67
CA PRO A 147 -10.66 -0.69 18.40
C PRO A 147 -10.47 -0.08 17.02
N GLU A 148 -9.22 0.13 16.59
CA GLU A 148 -8.89 0.69 15.28
C GLU A 148 -9.24 -0.30 14.14
N THR A 149 -9.11 -1.60 14.40
CA THR A 149 -9.55 -2.64 13.45
C THR A 149 -11.07 -2.61 13.27
N GLN A 150 -11.83 -2.40 14.35
CA GLN A 150 -13.28 -2.25 14.25
C GLN A 150 -13.64 -0.97 13.47
N GLU A 151 -13.00 0.16 13.78
CA GLU A 151 -13.19 1.41 13.03
C GLU A 151 -12.92 1.22 11.53
N MET A 152 -11.85 0.50 11.17
CA MET A 152 -11.53 0.17 9.78
C MET A 152 -12.61 -0.70 9.13
N LEU A 153 -13.16 -1.69 9.84
CA LEU A 153 -14.24 -2.54 9.31
C LEU A 153 -15.50 -1.73 9.06
N ASP A 154 -15.86 -0.83 9.99
CA ASP A 154 -17.02 0.05 9.88
C ASP A 154 -16.86 1.02 8.70
N PHE A 155 -15.67 1.62 8.56
CA PHE A 155 -15.30 2.47 7.41
C PHE A 155 -15.40 1.69 6.08
N CYS A 156 -14.87 0.48 6.03
CA CYS A 156 -14.96 -0.36 4.84
C CYS A 156 -16.41 -0.71 4.49
N ALA A 157 -17.25 -1.00 5.49
CA ALA A 157 -18.66 -1.30 5.28
C ALA A 157 -19.43 -0.07 4.75
N GLU A 158 -19.19 1.12 5.31
CA GLU A 158 -19.81 2.37 4.87
C GLU A 158 -19.46 2.72 3.42
N HIS A 159 -18.21 2.47 3.00
CA HIS A 159 -17.73 2.80 1.67
C HIS A 159 -17.78 1.65 0.66
N GLY A 160 -18.32 0.48 1.05
CA GLY A 160 -18.40 -0.69 0.19
C GLY A 160 -17.03 -1.28 -0.20
N ILE A 161 -16.02 -1.13 0.66
CA ILE A 161 -14.65 -1.56 0.38
C ILE A 161 -14.43 -2.99 0.86
N VAL A 162 -13.96 -3.84 -0.04
CA VAL A 162 -13.47 -5.20 0.25
C VAL A 162 -12.16 -5.44 -0.50
N ALA A 163 -11.40 -6.45 -0.06
CA ALA A 163 -10.22 -6.88 -0.80
C ALA A 163 -10.61 -7.54 -2.13
N ASP A 164 -9.81 -7.31 -3.17
CA ASP A 164 -9.90 -8.10 -4.39
C ASP A 164 -9.26 -9.46 -4.14
N ILE A 165 -10.02 -10.52 -4.37
CA ILE A 165 -9.64 -11.87 -4.00
C ILE A 165 -9.77 -12.86 -5.16
N GLU A 166 -8.95 -13.89 -5.09
CA GLU A 166 -9.16 -15.14 -5.83
C GLU A 166 -9.55 -16.21 -4.80
N LEU A 167 -10.76 -16.77 -4.96
CA LEU A 167 -11.23 -17.83 -4.09
C LEU A 167 -10.62 -19.16 -4.53
N ILE A 168 -10.03 -19.89 -3.60
CA ILE A 168 -9.40 -21.19 -3.85
C ILE A 168 -9.97 -22.27 -2.93
N ARG A 169 -9.86 -23.51 -3.35
CA ARG A 169 -10.13 -24.68 -2.52
C ARG A 169 -8.93 -24.96 -1.59
N ALA A 170 -9.16 -25.70 -0.52
CA ALA A 170 -8.10 -26.08 0.40
C ALA A 170 -6.99 -26.93 -0.23
N ASP A 171 -7.33 -27.80 -1.19
CA ASP A 171 -6.37 -28.64 -1.93
C ASP A 171 -5.49 -27.85 -2.92
N GLN A 172 -5.83 -26.60 -3.23
CA GLN A 172 -5.06 -25.70 -4.11
C GLN A 172 -4.02 -24.82 -3.38
N ILE A 173 -3.83 -24.97 -2.07
CA ILE A 173 -2.95 -24.11 -1.27
C ILE A 173 -1.52 -24.07 -1.82
N ASN A 174 -0.95 -25.22 -2.20
CA ASN A 174 0.43 -25.29 -2.70
C ASN A 174 0.59 -24.57 -4.04
N GLU A 175 -0.37 -24.73 -4.95
CA GLU A 175 -0.38 -24.01 -6.23
C GLU A 175 -0.53 -22.49 -6.01
N ALA A 176 -1.45 -22.08 -5.15
CA ALA A 176 -1.65 -20.68 -4.79
C ALA A 176 -0.40 -20.07 -4.15
N TRP A 177 0.31 -20.82 -3.32
CA TRP A 177 1.58 -20.40 -2.74
C TRP A 177 2.64 -20.13 -3.80
N GLU A 178 2.81 -21.04 -4.77
CA GLU A 178 3.76 -20.85 -5.88
C GLU A 178 3.40 -19.64 -6.74
N ARG A 179 2.12 -19.42 -7.02
CA ARG A 179 1.62 -18.23 -7.72
C ARG A 179 1.90 -16.95 -6.95
N MET A 180 1.66 -16.97 -5.63
CA MET A 180 1.90 -15.82 -4.75
C MET A 180 3.39 -15.43 -4.74
N VAL A 181 4.30 -16.40 -4.66
CA VAL A 181 5.75 -16.17 -4.70
C VAL A 181 6.18 -15.54 -6.04
N LYS A 182 5.52 -15.90 -7.13
CA LYS A 182 5.74 -15.32 -8.47
C LYS A 182 5.06 -13.95 -8.66
N GLY A 183 4.25 -13.50 -7.69
CA GLY A 183 3.46 -12.28 -7.79
C GLY A 183 2.25 -12.40 -8.73
N ASP A 184 1.84 -13.61 -9.06
CA ASP A 184 0.68 -13.94 -9.89
C ASP A 184 -0.57 -14.11 -9.04
N VAL A 185 -1.07 -13.02 -8.49
CA VAL A 185 -2.34 -12.95 -7.75
C VAL A 185 -2.88 -11.52 -7.75
N LYS A 186 -4.20 -11.36 -7.89
CA LYS A 186 -4.91 -10.06 -7.77
C LYS A 186 -6.02 -10.14 -6.72
N TYR A 187 -5.78 -9.78 -5.45
CA TYR A 187 -4.44 -9.48 -4.85
C TYR A 187 -4.24 -10.35 -3.64
N ARG A 188 -5.26 -11.15 -3.24
CA ARG A 188 -5.26 -12.06 -2.11
C ARG A 188 -5.93 -13.38 -2.49
N PHE A 189 -5.33 -14.50 -2.13
CA PHE A 189 -6.04 -15.76 -2.11
C PHE A 189 -6.88 -15.87 -0.84
N VAL A 190 -8.10 -16.38 -0.99
CA VAL A 190 -8.98 -16.72 0.14
C VAL A 190 -9.42 -18.19 -0.02
N ILE A 191 -9.21 -18.97 1.01
CA ILE A 191 -9.56 -20.39 1.02
C ILE A 191 -11.04 -20.52 1.35
N ASP A 192 -11.78 -21.25 0.53
CA ASP A 192 -13.13 -21.68 0.87
C ASP A 192 -13.06 -22.77 1.95
N SER A 193 -13.41 -22.41 3.18
CA SER A 193 -13.35 -23.32 4.32
C SER A 193 -14.31 -24.51 4.21
N SER A 194 -15.38 -24.42 3.39
CA SER A 194 -16.27 -25.56 3.14
C SER A 194 -15.57 -26.72 2.43
N THR A 195 -14.44 -26.45 1.79
CA THR A 195 -13.63 -27.46 1.08
C THR A 195 -12.59 -28.15 1.98
N LEU A 196 -12.53 -27.80 3.28
CA LEU A 196 -11.67 -28.46 4.27
C LEU A 196 -12.26 -29.79 4.77
N ALA A 197 -13.59 -29.97 4.66
CA ALA A 197 -14.28 -31.19 5.00
C ALA A 197 -14.39 -32.09 3.76
N GLY A 198 -13.41 -32.93 3.56
CA GLY A 198 -13.34 -33.93 2.52
C GLY A 198 -12.67 -35.19 3.04
#